data_def48306671c47afa56040140b02cf3a
#
_entry.id   def48306671c47afa56040140b02cf3a
#
_cell.length_a   1.000
_cell.length_b   1.000
_cell.length_c   1.000
_cell.angle_alpha   90.00
_cell.angle_beta   90.00
_cell.angle_gamma   90.00
#
_symmetry.space_group_name_H-M   'P 1'
#
loop_
_entity.id
_entity.type
_entity.pdbx_description
1 polymer ?
#
loop_
_entity_poly.entity_id
_entity_poly.type
_entity_poly.pdbx_seq_one_letter_code
_entity_poly.pdbx_strand_id
1 'polypeptide(L)'
;MINKKRRFAVIVATLFIILASILSVIPAVAVEAPEVNGGEAIVLYDKTHKRYIVEENGFAMLNTSTSAKIMMGLIACETLSDRLDQTVTITEEMISGASGYSMSLKIGEKIKIEDLLYGAICGSYNDAAYALAHICGGSGFVDIMNDRALELGAKSTTYVNPIGYPDSSSMITTAYDTLKIALTASDNELYMSICSAVRHTVKATNKSDERTIYNRNYLVCSATNGSYYNAKCKGLNAGYSGEAGGWSIVTLIEDDGAEYICVLLGGKENADGSEVYAYDSVNTLANWVCKTYDDYTIFPAGAQVGTTNIGLVGVTTNDAPYVTAGDLTVYVPAGCEVSYHIEIDNDLKAPIEAGTVIGKVIATADGDKVGEVELLLKNSYESNSIMVVIDKIGSYTMSRAFVATIICFVVLLAAVLIYRYVNRYNSRGKYTRRR
;
A
#
# COMPACT_ATOMS: atom_id res chain seq x y z
N MET A 1 55.63 -9.50 15.53
CA MET A 1 55.86 -9.13 14.12
C MET A 1 55.01 -10.07 13.24
N ILE A 2 53.87 -9.65 12.75
CA ILE A 2 53.01 -10.45 11.87
C ILE A 2 53.66 -10.43 10.48
N ASN A 3 53.98 -11.64 10.01
CA ASN A 3 54.76 -11.90 8.79
C ASN A 3 54.07 -11.20 7.56
N LYS A 4 54.84 -10.43 6.77
CA LYS A 4 54.37 -9.71 5.56
C LYS A 4 53.54 -10.60 4.64
N LYS A 5 53.87 -11.89 4.53
CA LYS A 5 53.12 -12.87 3.72
C LYS A 5 51.70 -13.14 4.29
N ARG A 6 51.49 -13.10 5.62
CA ARG A 6 50.14 -13.26 6.20
C ARG A 6 49.26 -12.01 5.99
N ARG A 7 49.86 -10.81 6.03
CA ARG A 7 49.11 -9.57 5.70
C ARG A 7 48.69 -9.53 4.24
N PHE A 8 49.58 -9.96 3.35
CA PHE A 8 49.26 -10.03 1.92
C PHE A 8 48.16 -11.08 1.63
N ALA A 9 48.22 -12.26 2.25
CA ALA A 9 47.19 -13.29 2.10
C ALA A 9 45.80 -12.83 2.63
N VAL A 10 45.75 -12.08 3.76
CA VAL A 10 44.50 -11.52 4.28
C VAL A 10 43.94 -10.45 3.35
N ILE A 11 44.79 -9.55 2.81
CA ILE A 11 44.34 -8.53 1.84
C ILE A 11 43.81 -9.16 0.57
N VAL A 12 44.49 -10.20 0.03
CA VAL A 12 44.03 -10.92 -1.16
C VAL A 12 42.75 -11.69 -0.90
N ALA A 13 42.58 -12.31 0.27
CA ALA A 13 41.34 -13.00 0.66
C ALA A 13 40.17 -12.00 0.85
N THR A 14 40.43 -10.85 1.46
CA THR A 14 39.39 -9.80 1.60
C THR A 14 39.00 -9.19 0.25
N LEU A 15 39.97 -8.96 -0.64
CA LEU A 15 39.69 -8.51 -2.02
C LEU A 15 38.90 -9.57 -2.82
N PHE A 16 39.18 -10.86 -2.60
CA PHE A 16 38.50 -11.96 -3.29
C PHE A 16 37.04 -12.10 -2.77
N ILE A 17 36.80 -11.89 -1.47
CA ILE A 17 35.45 -11.87 -0.87
C ILE A 17 34.66 -10.66 -1.38
N ILE A 18 35.28 -9.48 -1.46
CA ILE A 18 34.65 -8.28 -2.01
C ILE A 18 34.38 -8.44 -3.53
N LEU A 19 35.29 -9.08 -4.27
CA LEU A 19 35.10 -9.33 -5.71
C LEU A 19 34.05 -10.43 -5.96
N ALA A 20 33.93 -11.42 -5.09
CA ALA A 20 32.91 -12.47 -5.17
C ALA A 20 31.50 -11.93 -4.83
N SER A 21 31.38 -10.93 -3.96
CA SER A 21 30.11 -10.24 -3.68
C SER A 21 29.68 -9.27 -4.80
N ILE A 22 30.59 -8.88 -5.69
CA ILE A 22 30.27 -8.03 -6.86
C ILE A 22 29.89 -8.86 -8.10
N LEU A 23 30.23 -10.15 -8.13
CA LEU A 23 30.09 -11.02 -9.32
C LEU A 23 28.80 -11.85 -9.36
N SER A 24 27.86 -11.63 -8.45
CA SER A 24 26.54 -12.29 -8.47
C SER A 24 25.38 -11.34 -8.81
N VAL A 25 25.65 -10.20 -9.43
CA VAL A 25 24.59 -9.40 -10.05
C VAL A 25 24.30 -10.01 -11.42
N ILE A 26 23.46 -11.02 -11.47
CA ILE A 26 22.67 -11.31 -12.66
C ILE A 26 21.70 -10.12 -12.73
N PRO A 27 21.72 -9.30 -13.81
CA PRO A 27 20.74 -8.22 -13.90
C PRO A 27 19.36 -8.88 -13.87
N ALA A 28 18.58 -8.63 -12.83
CA ALA A 28 17.16 -8.92 -12.85
C ALA A 28 16.61 -8.17 -14.05
N VAL A 29 16.06 -8.88 -15.01
CA VAL A 29 15.26 -8.24 -16.06
C VAL A 29 14.00 -7.80 -15.32
N ALA A 30 13.92 -6.52 -14.95
CA ALA A 30 12.68 -5.94 -14.45
C ALA A 30 11.58 -6.33 -15.44
N VAL A 31 10.54 -7.00 -14.97
CA VAL A 31 9.41 -7.36 -15.83
C VAL A 31 8.62 -6.08 -16.05
N GLU A 32 8.94 -5.41 -17.15
CA GLU A 32 8.32 -4.15 -17.54
C GLU A 32 6.82 -4.39 -17.82
N ALA A 33 5.99 -3.49 -17.34
CA ALA A 33 4.56 -3.53 -17.65
C ALA A 33 4.35 -3.35 -19.16
N PRO A 34 3.39 -4.05 -19.76
CA PRO A 34 3.12 -3.89 -21.18
C PRO A 34 2.69 -2.45 -21.45
N GLU A 35 3.21 -1.86 -22.52
CA GLU A 35 2.73 -0.57 -22.99
C GLU A 35 1.26 -0.69 -23.41
N VAL A 36 0.41 0.19 -22.86
CA VAL A 36 -1.00 0.30 -23.18
C VAL A 36 -1.34 1.74 -23.56
N ASN A 37 -2.19 1.92 -24.53
CA ASN A 37 -2.49 3.26 -25.10
C ASN A 37 -4.01 3.52 -25.24
N GLY A 38 -4.81 2.70 -24.61
CA GLY A 38 -6.29 2.78 -24.71
C GLY A 38 -6.93 3.83 -23.82
N GLY A 39 -6.17 4.58 -23.00
CA GLY A 39 -6.66 5.63 -22.11
C GLY A 39 -5.75 6.83 -22.04
N GLU A 40 -6.21 7.92 -21.40
CA GLU A 40 -5.39 9.11 -21.13
C GLU A 40 -4.69 9.02 -19.76
N ALA A 41 -5.33 8.36 -18.78
CA ALA A 41 -4.74 8.07 -17.50
C ALA A 41 -5.05 6.62 -17.09
N ILE A 42 -4.03 5.91 -16.60
CA ILE A 42 -4.14 4.51 -16.18
C ILE A 42 -3.40 4.34 -14.85
N VAL A 43 -4.08 3.69 -13.91
CA VAL A 43 -3.49 3.27 -12.63
C VAL A 43 -3.86 1.82 -12.37
N LEU A 44 -2.85 0.97 -12.15
CA LEU A 44 -3.03 -0.39 -11.65
C LEU A 44 -2.44 -0.46 -10.23
N TYR A 45 -3.28 -0.78 -9.28
CA TYR A 45 -2.95 -0.80 -7.87
C TYR A 45 -3.16 -2.19 -7.28
N ASP A 46 -2.14 -2.70 -6.59
CA ASP A 46 -2.20 -3.91 -5.79
C ASP A 46 -2.87 -3.58 -4.44
N LYS A 47 -4.14 -3.99 -4.30
CA LYS A 47 -4.94 -3.73 -3.10
C LYS A 47 -4.45 -4.59 -1.92
N THR A 48 -4.01 -5.82 -2.19
CA THR A 48 -3.53 -6.76 -1.18
C THR A 48 -2.23 -6.27 -0.53
N HIS A 49 -1.25 -5.83 -1.35
CA HIS A 49 0.06 -5.38 -0.86
C HIS A 49 0.21 -3.85 -0.80
N LYS A 50 -0.87 -3.09 -1.10
CA LYS A 50 -0.96 -1.63 -0.97
C LYS A 50 0.12 -0.86 -1.73
N ARG A 51 0.36 -1.22 -2.99
CA ARG A 51 1.36 -0.58 -3.85
C ARG A 51 0.84 -0.30 -5.26
N TYR A 52 1.42 0.69 -5.90
CA TYR A 52 1.18 0.96 -7.31
C TYR A 52 2.04 0.03 -8.18
N ILE A 53 1.45 -0.53 -9.23
CA ILE A 53 2.14 -1.40 -10.20
C ILE A 53 2.34 -0.67 -11.53
N VAL A 54 1.31 0.03 -12.00
CA VAL A 54 1.38 0.87 -13.20
C VAL A 54 0.79 2.23 -12.88
N GLU A 55 1.48 3.28 -13.28
CA GLU A 55 1.09 4.66 -13.05
C GLU A 55 1.39 5.49 -14.31
N GLU A 56 0.35 5.76 -15.09
CA GLU A 56 0.44 6.62 -16.26
C GLU A 56 -0.53 7.79 -16.11
N ASN A 57 -0.01 9.01 -16.08
CA ASN A 57 -0.80 10.25 -15.97
C ASN A 57 -1.79 10.26 -14.79
N GLY A 58 -1.51 9.54 -13.70
CA GLY A 58 -2.43 9.32 -12.57
C GLY A 58 -2.98 10.60 -11.93
N PHE A 59 -2.27 11.74 -12.03
CA PHE A 59 -2.70 13.06 -11.58
C PHE A 59 -3.36 13.93 -12.64
N ALA A 60 -3.48 13.45 -13.89
CA ALA A 60 -4.14 14.23 -14.94
C ALA A 60 -5.59 14.53 -14.55
N MET A 61 -5.98 15.79 -14.68
CA MET A 61 -7.34 16.24 -14.43
C MET A 61 -8.18 15.92 -15.67
N LEU A 62 -9.04 14.91 -15.54
CA LEU A 62 -9.88 14.41 -16.63
C LEU A 62 -11.35 14.52 -16.24
N ASN A 63 -12.23 14.40 -17.24
CA ASN A 63 -13.66 14.30 -16.99
C ASN A 63 -13.96 13.01 -16.21
N THR A 64 -14.85 13.07 -15.19
CA THR A 64 -15.24 11.90 -14.39
C THR A 64 -15.84 10.79 -15.25
N SER A 65 -16.46 11.14 -16.37
CA SER A 65 -17.20 10.18 -17.19
C SER A 65 -18.17 9.36 -16.33
N THR A 66 -18.44 8.13 -16.70
CA THR A 66 -19.36 7.27 -15.95
C THR A 66 -18.80 6.78 -14.61
N SER A 67 -17.50 7.03 -14.30
CA SER A 67 -16.92 6.70 -12.98
C SER A 67 -17.62 7.42 -11.82
N ALA A 68 -18.31 8.55 -12.07
CA ALA A 68 -19.15 9.22 -11.08
C ALA A 68 -20.21 8.29 -10.47
N LYS A 69 -20.68 7.28 -11.23
CA LYS A 69 -21.63 6.30 -10.73
C LYS A 69 -21.06 5.37 -9.66
N ILE A 70 -19.74 5.27 -9.53
CA ILE A 70 -19.12 4.53 -8.41
C ILE A 70 -19.45 5.26 -7.10
N MET A 71 -19.23 6.57 -7.03
CA MET A 71 -19.56 7.38 -5.86
C MET A 71 -21.07 7.38 -5.58
N MET A 72 -21.89 7.61 -6.59
CA MET A 72 -23.34 7.57 -6.46
C MET A 72 -23.81 6.21 -5.92
N GLY A 73 -23.34 5.10 -6.51
CA GLY A 73 -23.72 3.76 -6.13
C GLY A 73 -23.21 3.37 -4.73
N LEU A 74 -22.01 3.79 -4.35
CA LEU A 74 -21.44 3.59 -3.02
C LEU A 74 -22.33 4.26 -1.95
N ILE A 75 -22.65 5.54 -2.14
CA ILE A 75 -23.53 6.28 -1.20
C ILE A 75 -24.93 5.64 -1.13
N ALA A 76 -25.47 5.22 -2.30
CA ALA A 76 -26.77 4.56 -2.31
C ALA A 76 -26.75 3.21 -1.58
N CYS A 77 -25.70 2.40 -1.74
CA CYS A 77 -25.54 1.14 -0.99
C CYS A 77 -25.35 1.38 0.51
N GLU A 78 -24.53 2.35 0.91
CA GLU A 78 -24.32 2.72 2.32
C GLU A 78 -25.64 3.21 2.97
N THR A 79 -26.46 3.98 2.25
CA THR A 79 -27.68 4.60 2.77
C THR A 79 -28.88 3.67 2.78
N LEU A 80 -28.97 2.72 1.83
CA LEU A 80 -30.19 1.97 1.55
C LEU A 80 -30.06 0.46 1.82
N SER A 81 -28.95 -0.01 2.40
CA SER A 81 -28.68 -1.44 2.62
C SER A 81 -29.74 -2.17 3.45
N ASP A 82 -30.42 -1.48 4.36
CA ASP A 82 -31.50 -2.01 5.20
C ASP A 82 -32.92 -1.87 4.58
N ARG A 83 -33.02 -1.31 3.37
CA ARG A 83 -34.27 -0.93 2.70
C ARG A 83 -34.46 -1.58 1.35
N LEU A 84 -33.70 -2.61 0.98
CA LEU A 84 -33.66 -3.22 -0.36
C LEU A 84 -35.05 -3.68 -0.84
N ASP A 85 -35.85 -4.28 0.02
CA ASP A 85 -37.20 -4.75 -0.29
C ASP A 85 -38.25 -3.65 -0.31
N GLN A 86 -37.91 -2.43 0.11
CA GLN A 86 -38.85 -1.32 0.12
C GLN A 86 -39.21 -0.92 -1.32
N THR A 87 -40.52 -0.78 -1.56
CA THR A 87 -41.04 -0.28 -2.84
C THR A 87 -41.19 1.23 -2.77
N VAL A 88 -40.67 1.93 -3.76
CA VAL A 88 -40.82 3.38 -3.97
C VAL A 88 -41.69 3.65 -5.17
N THR A 89 -42.37 4.79 -5.19
CA THR A 89 -43.14 5.26 -6.31
C THR A 89 -42.34 6.32 -7.06
N ILE A 90 -42.04 6.10 -8.34
CA ILE A 90 -41.27 7.02 -9.18
C ILE A 90 -42.07 8.30 -9.40
N THR A 91 -41.47 9.43 -9.07
CA THR A 91 -42.02 10.76 -9.34
C THR A 91 -41.31 11.42 -10.53
N GLU A 92 -41.90 12.50 -11.07
CA GLU A 92 -41.23 13.28 -12.12
C GLU A 92 -39.90 13.85 -11.68
N GLU A 93 -39.82 14.32 -10.45
CA GLU A 93 -38.60 14.90 -9.85
C GLU A 93 -37.46 13.88 -9.76
N MET A 94 -37.78 12.62 -9.47
CA MET A 94 -36.78 11.54 -9.36
C MET A 94 -36.05 11.24 -10.65
N ILE A 95 -36.67 11.46 -11.79
CA ILE A 95 -36.11 11.13 -13.11
C ILE A 95 -35.88 12.38 -13.97
N SER A 96 -36.21 13.55 -13.44
CA SER A 96 -35.94 14.83 -14.08
C SER A 96 -34.44 15.04 -14.24
N GLY A 97 -33.99 15.32 -15.45
CA GLY A 97 -32.56 15.47 -15.78
C GLY A 97 -31.87 14.17 -16.20
N ALA A 98 -32.53 13.02 -16.07
CA ALA A 98 -31.99 11.77 -16.57
C ALA A 98 -32.05 11.77 -18.14
N SER A 99 -30.89 11.75 -18.77
CA SER A 99 -30.77 11.66 -20.22
C SER A 99 -29.81 10.51 -20.59
N GLY A 100 -29.89 10.04 -21.82
CA GLY A 100 -29.04 8.95 -22.32
C GLY A 100 -29.58 7.58 -21.93
N TYR A 101 -28.73 6.70 -21.39
CA TYR A 101 -29.08 5.30 -21.13
C TYR A 101 -30.08 5.16 -19.98
N SER A 102 -31.21 4.48 -20.24
CA SER A 102 -32.36 4.44 -19.31
C SER A 102 -32.96 3.04 -19.24
N MET A 103 -33.41 2.63 -18.05
CA MET A 103 -34.26 1.46 -17.88
C MET A 103 -35.72 1.72 -18.13
N SER A 104 -36.07 2.93 -18.61
CA SER A 104 -37.40 3.40 -18.99
C SER A 104 -38.38 3.42 -17.79
N LEU A 105 -37.96 3.99 -16.69
CA LEU A 105 -38.83 4.24 -15.52
C LEU A 105 -39.98 5.15 -15.90
N LYS A 106 -41.16 4.82 -15.35
CA LYS A 106 -42.41 5.58 -15.65
C LYS A 106 -42.89 6.30 -14.38
N ILE A 107 -43.32 7.53 -14.53
CA ILE A 107 -43.94 8.28 -13.41
C ILE A 107 -45.15 7.48 -12.89
N GLY A 108 -45.14 7.27 -11.55
CA GLY A 108 -46.11 6.44 -10.83
C GLY A 108 -45.81 4.93 -10.89
N GLU A 109 -44.65 4.50 -11.42
CA GLU A 109 -44.18 3.14 -11.32
C GLU A 109 -43.79 2.83 -9.89
N LYS A 110 -44.18 1.67 -9.40
CA LYS A 110 -43.80 1.15 -8.09
C LYS A 110 -42.72 0.09 -8.26
N ILE A 111 -41.49 0.39 -7.81
CA ILE A 111 -40.32 -0.43 -8.01
C ILE A 111 -39.55 -0.58 -6.69
N LYS A 112 -38.87 -1.71 -6.50
CA LYS A 112 -38.03 -1.92 -5.32
C LYS A 112 -36.73 -1.11 -5.39
N ILE A 113 -36.21 -0.74 -4.22
CA ILE A 113 -34.88 -0.10 -4.10
C ILE A 113 -33.80 -1.00 -4.68
N GLU A 114 -33.85 -2.31 -4.39
CA GLU A 114 -32.91 -3.29 -4.95
C GLU A 114 -32.89 -3.22 -6.49
N ASP A 115 -34.04 -3.19 -7.15
CA ASP A 115 -34.14 -3.12 -8.60
C ASP A 115 -33.56 -1.83 -9.17
N LEU A 116 -33.70 -0.70 -8.44
CA LEU A 116 -33.07 0.57 -8.80
C LEU A 116 -31.54 0.51 -8.66
N LEU A 117 -31.02 -0.13 -7.60
CA LEU A 117 -29.58 -0.33 -7.40
C LEU A 117 -28.97 -1.16 -8.53
N TYR A 118 -29.61 -2.28 -8.89
CA TYR A 118 -29.19 -3.06 -10.06
C TYR A 118 -29.29 -2.26 -11.35
N GLY A 119 -30.36 -1.44 -11.51
CA GLY A 119 -30.50 -0.54 -12.64
C GLY A 119 -29.34 0.44 -12.80
N ALA A 120 -28.97 1.10 -11.71
CA ALA A 120 -27.95 2.14 -11.71
C ALA A 120 -26.51 1.60 -11.77
N ILE A 121 -26.20 0.53 -11.04
CA ILE A 121 -24.84 0.00 -10.86
C ILE A 121 -24.54 -1.06 -11.94
N CYS A 122 -25.36 -2.11 -12.04
CA CYS A 122 -25.18 -3.20 -13.00
C CYS A 122 -25.55 -2.77 -14.43
N GLY A 123 -26.75 -2.17 -14.59
CA GLY A 123 -27.27 -1.69 -15.90
C GLY A 123 -26.71 -0.36 -16.35
N SER A 124 -26.07 0.38 -15.45
CA SER A 124 -25.58 1.75 -15.69
C SER A 124 -26.67 2.71 -16.21
N TYR A 125 -27.93 2.51 -15.83
CA TYR A 125 -29.06 3.33 -16.26
C TYR A 125 -29.14 4.66 -15.51
N ASN A 126 -29.29 5.74 -16.27
CA ASN A 126 -29.22 7.09 -15.72
C ASN A 126 -30.48 7.47 -14.92
N ASP A 127 -31.68 7.04 -15.38
CA ASP A 127 -32.92 7.27 -14.64
C ASP A 127 -32.97 6.56 -13.30
N ALA A 128 -32.41 5.36 -13.20
CA ALA A 128 -32.27 4.66 -11.91
C ALA A 128 -31.28 5.38 -10.97
N ALA A 129 -30.16 5.87 -11.52
CA ALA A 129 -29.18 6.63 -10.77
C ALA A 129 -29.74 7.95 -10.21
N TYR A 130 -30.49 8.68 -11.02
CA TYR A 130 -31.19 9.90 -10.57
C TYR A 130 -32.25 9.60 -9.51
N ALA A 131 -33.03 8.51 -9.68
CA ALA A 131 -34.01 8.09 -8.70
C ALA A 131 -33.36 7.76 -7.34
N LEU A 132 -32.26 7.04 -7.34
CA LEU A 132 -31.49 6.74 -6.12
C LEU A 132 -30.90 8.00 -5.49
N ALA A 133 -30.32 8.89 -6.30
CA ALA A 133 -29.80 10.18 -5.84
C ALA A 133 -30.90 11.00 -5.13
N HIS A 134 -32.09 11.05 -5.71
CA HIS A 134 -33.23 11.73 -5.11
C HIS A 134 -33.68 11.07 -3.79
N ILE A 135 -33.71 9.74 -3.71
CA ILE A 135 -34.06 8.99 -2.50
C ILE A 135 -33.05 9.22 -1.38
N CYS A 136 -31.75 9.29 -1.71
CA CYS A 136 -30.66 9.42 -0.73
C CYS A 136 -30.44 10.86 -0.23
N GLY A 137 -30.71 11.89 -1.06
CA GLY A 137 -30.34 13.26 -0.68
C GLY A 137 -31.16 14.35 -1.39
N GLY A 138 -32.10 13.99 -2.27
CA GLY A 138 -32.88 14.97 -3.03
C GLY A 138 -31.99 15.91 -3.84
N SER A 139 -32.30 17.20 -3.83
CA SER A 139 -31.50 18.23 -4.52
C SER A 139 -30.11 18.44 -3.94
N GLY A 140 -29.84 17.99 -2.71
CA GLY A 140 -28.52 18.07 -2.06
C GLY A 140 -27.61 16.87 -2.31
N PHE A 141 -28.02 15.89 -3.12
CA PHE A 141 -27.23 14.67 -3.30
C PHE A 141 -25.85 14.91 -3.91
N VAL A 142 -25.70 15.88 -4.80
CA VAL A 142 -24.41 16.25 -5.40
C VAL A 142 -23.45 16.81 -4.35
N ASP A 143 -23.94 17.58 -3.40
CA ASP A 143 -23.13 18.06 -2.28
C ASP A 143 -22.66 16.87 -1.42
N ILE A 144 -23.54 15.89 -1.15
CA ILE A 144 -23.17 14.65 -0.46
C ILE A 144 -22.07 13.91 -1.23
N MET A 145 -22.15 13.80 -2.55
CA MET A 145 -21.09 13.17 -3.36
C MET A 145 -19.75 13.91 -3.23
N ASN A 146 -19.75 15.23 -3.27
CA ASN A 146 -18.54 16.06 -3.14
C ASN A 146 -17.94 15.97 -1.73
N ASP A 147 -18.78 16.05 -0.70
CA ASP A 147 -18.34 15.88 0.70
C ASP A 147 -17.72 14.49 0.91
N ARG A 148 -18.38 13.44 0.40
CA ARG A 148 -17.86 12.08 0.49
C ARG A 148 -16.55 11.91 -0.25
N ALA A 149 -16.36 12.55 -1.41
CA ALA A 149 -15.08 12.54 -2.12
C ALA A 149 -13.97 13.17 -1.28
N LEU A 150 -14.23 14.29 -0.60
CA LEU A 150 -13.28 14.94 0.29
C LEU A 150 -12.92 14.04 1.50
N GLU A 151 -13.90 13.38 2.11
CA GLU A 151 -13.70 12.42 3.21
C GLU A 151 -12.78 11.26 2.80
N LEU A 152 -12.95 10.74 1.59
CA LEU A 152 -12.10 9.68 1.02
C LEU A 152 -10.73 10.18 0.55
N GLY A 153 -10.47 11.48 0.66
CA GLY A 153 -9.22 12.10 0.22
C GLY A 153 -9.12 12.32 -1.29
N ALA A 154 -10.23 12.23 -2.03
CA ALA A 154 -10.33 12.51 -3.47
C ALA A 154 -10.49 14.03 -3.70
N LYS A 155 -9.43 14.78 -3.39
CA LYS A 155 -9.45 16.26 -3.32
C LYS A 155 -9.48 16.96 -4.68
N SER A 156 -9.14 16.25 -5.75
CA SER A 156 -9.15 16.75 -7.11
C SER A 156 -10.40 16.31 -7.90
N THR A 157 -11.42 15.85 -7.16
CA THR A 157 -12.66 15.36 -7.74
C THR A 157 -13.81 16.33 -7.46
N THR A 158 -14.58 16.63 -8.49
CA THR A 158 -15.80 17.48 -8.40
C THR A 158 -16.92 16.85 -9.21
N TYR A 159 -18.08 16.70 -8.59
CA TYR A 159 -19.30 16.22 -9.19
C TYR A 159 -20.32 17.37 -9.35
N VAL A 160 -21.09 17.35 -10.44
CA VAL A 160 -22.22 18.28 -10.67
C VAL A 160 -23.52 17.54 -10.96
N ASN A 161 -23.44 16.22 -11.16
CA ASN A 161 -24.60 15.33 -11.27
C ASN A 161 -24.19 13.90 -10.89
N PRO A 162 -25.15 12.98 -10.65
CA PRO A 162 -24.86 11.63 -10.15
C PRO A 162 -24.41 10.63 -11.22
N ILE A 163 -24.36 10.98 -12.49
CA ILE A 163 -24.18 10.03 -13.60
C ILE A 163 -22.91 10.25 -14.43
N GLY A 164 -22.25 11.38 -14.27
CA GLY A 164 -21.04 11.69 -15.03
C GLY A 164 -21.26 12.05 -16.51
N TYR A 165 -22.50 12.29 -16.91
CA TYR A 165 -22.87 12.55 -18.28
C TYR A 165 -23.46 13.95 -18.48
N PRO A 166 -23.41 14.50 -19.67
CA PRO A 166 -22.26 15.14 -20.32
C PRO A 166 -22.17 16.58 -19.85
N ASP A 167 -21.60 17.47 -20.40
CA ASP A 167 -21.76 18.93 -20.34
C ASP A 167 -21.18 19.71 -19.18
N SER A 168 -20.37 19.17 -18.36
CA SER A 168 -19.64 20.14 -17.58
C SER A 168 -18.15 19.89 -17.61
N SER A 169 -17.44 20.83 -18.21
CA SER A 169 -16.00 21.04 -18.00
C SER A 169 -15.62 21.15 -16.52
N SER A 170 -16.62 21.18 -15.62
CA SER A 170 -16.47 21.23 -14.16
C SER A 170 -16.55 19.85 -13.49
N MET A 171 -16.95 18.80 -14.19
CA MET A 171 -16.97 17.44 -13.65
C MET A 171 -15.62 16.76 -13.88
N ILE A 172 -14.73 16.92 -12.95
CA ILE A 172 -13.34 16.49 -13.06
C ILE A 172 -12.96 15.49 -11.97
N THR A 173 -11.99 14.65 -12.28
CA THR A 173 -11.34 13.72 -11.34
C THR A 173 -9.92 13.42 -11.81
N THR A 174 -9.20 12.60 -11.05
CA THR A 174 -7.94 11.99 -11.45
C THR A 174 -8.03 10.48 -11.31
N ALA A 175 -7.14 9.72 -11.94
CA ALA A 175 -7.13 8.27 -11.77
C ALA A 175 -6.81 7.88 -10.31
N TYR A 176 -5.98 8.64 -9.60
CA TYR A 176 -5.71 8.43 -8.19
C TYR A 176 -6.92 8.71 -7.29
N ASP A 177 -7.69 9.75 -7.57
CA ASP A 177 -8.89 10.03 -6.77
C ASP A 177 -9.98 8.99 -7.06
N THR A 178 -10.14 8.60 -8.33
CA THR A 178 -11.03 7.49 -8.70
C THR A 178 -10.62 6.18 -8.03
N LEU A 179 -9.31 5.89 -7.91
CA LEU A 179 -8.81 4.73 -7.18
C LEU A 179 -9.22 4.74 -5.70
N LYS A 180 -9.10 5.89 -5.01
CA LYS A 180 -9.52 5.99 -3.59
C LYS A 180 -11.00 5.66 -3.40
N ILE A 181 -11.84 6.16 -4.30
CA ILE A 181 -13.28 5.88 -4.29
C ILE A 181 -13.52 4.39 -4.61
N ALA A 182 -12.82 3.85 -5.60
CA ALA A 182 -12.91 2.46 -6.01
C ALA A 182 -12.48 1.48 -4.91
N LEU A 183 -11.43 1.81 -4.14
CA LEU A 183 -11.00 1.03 -2.97
C LEU A 183 -12.13 0.91 -1.96
N THR A 184 -12.78 2.02 -1.59
CA THR A 184 -13.90 2.00 -0.65
C THR A 184 -15.11 1.24 -1.22
N ALA A 185 -15.41 1.42 -2.50
CA ALA A 185 -16.51 0.71 -3.15
C ALA A 185 -16.25 -0.80 -3.23
N SER A 186 -14.99 -1.22 -3.44
CA SER A 186 -14.61 -2.63 -3.47
C SER A 186 -14.66 -3.32 -2.11
N ASP A 187 -14.66 -2.56 -1.01
CA ASP A 187 -14.85 -3.09 0.34
C ASP A 187 -16.33 -3.13 0.76
N ASN A 188 -17.25 -2.58 -0.04
CA ASN A 188 -18.68 -2.63 0.24
C ASN A 188 -19.31 -3.88 -0.40
N GLU A 189 -19.70 -4.85 0.44
CA GLU A 189 -20.26 -6.15 0.00
C GLU A 189 -21.50 -5.99 -0.90
N LEU A 190 -22.42 -5.07 -0.55
CA LEU A 190 -23.62 -4.83 -1.36
C LEU A 190 -23.27 -4.27 -2.71
N TYR A 191 -22.39 -3.26 -2.76
CA TYR A 191 -21.94 -2.68 -4.03
C TYR A 191 -21.29 -3.75 -4.90
N MET A 192 -20.37 -4.55 -4.35
CA MET A 192 -19.68 -5.60 -5.10
C MET A 192 -20.62 -6.70 -5.58
N SER A 193 -21.59 -7.11 -4.78
CA SER A 193 -22.58 -8.10 -5.19
C SER A 193 -23.41 -7.65 -6.41
N ILE A 194 -23.71 -6.35 -6.51
CA ILE A 194 -24.48 -5.76 -7.60
C ILE A 194 -23.60 -5.52 -8.84
N CYS A 195 -22.42 -4.91 -8.69
CA CYS A 195 -21.56 -4.55 -9.82
C CYS A 195 -20.92 -5.78 -10.49
N SER A 196 -20.75 -6.88 -9.78
CA SER A 196 -20.25 -8.16 -10.34
C SER A 196 -21.34 -9.08 -10.88
N ALA A 197 -22.61 -8.76 -10.66
CA ALA A 197 -23.71 -9.57 -11.18
C ALA A 197 -23.77 -9.51 -12.72
N VAL A 198 -23.89 -10.68 -13.36
CA VAL A 198 -24.01 -10.75 -14.83
C VAL A 198 -25.34 -10.17 -15.33
N ARG A 199 -26.41 -10.39 -14.55
CA ARG A 199 -27.77 -9.93 -14.87
C ARG A 199 -28.63 -9.88 -13.61
N HIS A 200 -29.71 -9.08 -13.69
CA HIS A 200 -30.77 -9.02 -12.69
C HIS A 200 -32.14 -8.95 -13.39
N THR A 201 -33.14 -9.61 -12.82
CA THR A 201 -34.51 -9.59 -13.38
C THR A 201 -35.45 -8.77 -12.50
N VAL A 202 -35.91 -7.65 -13.02
CA VAL A 202 -36.95 -6.83 -12.42
C VAL A 202 -38.30 -7.41 -12.79
N LYS A 203 -39.04 -7.86 -11.77
CA LYS A 203 -40.40 -8.39 -12.00
C LYS A 203 -41.34 -7.35 -12.56
N ALA A 204 -42.46 -7.79 -13.20
CA ALA A 204 -43.46 -6.88 -13.67
C ALA A 204 -43.94 -5.94 -12.55
N THR A 205 -44.04 -4.66 -12.87
CA THR A 205 -44.53 -3.61 -11.97
C THR A 205 -45.98 -3.21 -12.33
N ASN A 206 -46.51 -2.22 -11.61
CA ASN A 206 -47.82 -1.67 -11.99
C ASN A 206 -47.83 -0.89 -13.31
N LYS A 207 -46.67 -0.64 -13.93
CA LYS A 207 -46.52 0.19 -15.13
C LYS A 207 -45.68 -0.44 -16.25
N SER A 208 -44.95 -1.48 -15.96
CA SER A 208 -43.98 -2.09 -16.89
C SER A 208 -43.98 -3.62 -16.74
N ASP A 209 -43.80 -4.31 -17.85
CA ASP A 209 -43.60 -5.74 -17.90
C ASP A 209 -42.26 -6.12 -17.23
N GLU A 210 -42.06 -7.43 -17.02
CA GLU A 210 -40.78 -7.96 -16.55
C GLU A 210 -39.67 -7.57 -17.52
N ARG A 211 -38.52 -7.15 -16.95
CA ARG A 211 -37.33 -6.75 -17.71
C ARG A 211 -36.06 -7.32 -17.11
N THR A 212 -35.14 -7.77 -17.95
CA THR A 212 -33.82 -8.23 -17.51
C THR A 212 -32.80 -7.12 -17.75
N ILE A 213 -32.08 -6.79 -16.68
CA ILE A 213 -30.94 -5.89 -16.69
C ILE A 213 -29.69 -6.76 -16.90
N TYR A 214 -28.91 -6.49 -17.93
CA TYR A 214 -27.60 -7.09 -18.16
C TYR A 214 -26.50 -6.13 -17.71
N ASN A 215 -25.41 -6.68 -17.16
CA ASN A 215 -24.26 -5.87 -16.80
C ASN A 215 -23.66 -5.22 -18.05
N ARG A 216 -23.45 -3.90 -17.94
CA ARG A 216 -22.88 -3.09 -19.03
C ARG A 216 -21.36 -3.06 -19.05
N ASN A 217 -20.72 -3.60 -18.00
CA ASN A 217 -19.29 -3.80 -18.02
C ASN A 217 -18.96 -5.06 -18.82
N TYR A 218 -18.37 -4.89 -19.99
CA TYR A 218 -18.02 -6.00 -20.89
C TYR A 218 -16.99 -6.95 -20.29
N LEU A 219 -16.19 -6.52 -19.31
CA LEU A 219 -15.28 -7.40 -18.57
C LEU A 219 -16.03 -8.46 -17.74
N VAL A 220 -17.24 -8.14 -17.26
CA VAL A 220 -18.04 -8.98 -16.36
C VAL A 220 -19.06 -9.81 -17.10
N CYS A 221 -19.66 -9.29 -18.18
CA CYS A 221 -20.79 -9.89 -18.86
C CYS A 221 -20.48 -10.25 -20.31
N SER A 222 -20.22 -11.53 -20.55
CA SER A 222 -19.99 -12.05 -21.92
C SER A 222 -21.22 -11.95 -22.84
N ALA A 223 -22.43 -11.85 -22.27
CA ALA A 223 -23.66 -11.74 -23.04
C ALA A 223 -23.82 -10.35 -23.72
N THR A 224 -23.16 -9.32 -23.18
CA THR A 224 -23.18 -7.98 -23.77
C THR A 224 -22.08 -7.78 -24.82
N ASN A 225 -20.85 -8.23 -24.52
CA ASN A 225 -19.76 -8.33 -25.50
C ASN A 225 -18.73 -9.34 -25.01
N GLY A 226 -18.76 -10.57 -25.57
CA GLY A 226 -17.89 -11.65 -25.16
C GLY A 226 -16.41 -11.48 -25.49
N SER A 227 -16.07 -10.56 -26.42
CA SER A 227 -14.67 -10.32 -26.81
C SER A 227 -13.84 -9.73 -25.68
N TYR A 228 -14.43 -8.96 -24.78
CA TYR A 228 -13.74 -8.32 -23.66
C TYR A 228 -13.91 -9.03 -22.32
N TYR A 229 -14.72 -10.09 -22.27
CA TYR A 229 -14.96 -10.82 -21.03
C TYR A 229 -13.68 -11.36 -20.41
N ASN A 230 -13.51 -11.11 -19.10
CA ASN A 230 -12.40 -11.61 -18.32
C ASN A 230 -12.90 -12.10 -16.93
N ALA A 231 -12.82 -13.39 -16.70
CA ALA A 231 -13.33 -14.02 -15.47
C ALA A 231 -12.67 -13.51 -14.17
N LYS A 232 -11.46 -12.93 -14.27
CA LYS A 232 -10.74 -12.32 -13.16
C LYS A 232 -11.24 -10.92 -12.80
N CYS A 233 -11.94 -10.23 -13.72
CA CYS A 233 -12.50 -8.90 -13.49
C CYS A 233 -13.89 -8.98 -12.84
N LYS A 234 -14.10 -8.18 -11.76
CA LYS A 234 -15.28 -8.24 -10.90
C LYS A 234 -16.09 -6.93 -10.87
N GLY A 235 -16.16 -6.24 -11.96
CA GLY A 235 -16.96 -5.01 -12.01
C GLY A 235 -16.13 -3.81 -11.62
N LEU A 236 -16.56 -2.97 -10.99
CA LEU A 236 -16.91 -1.73 -10.36
C LEU A 236 -17.75 -0.87 -11.30
N ASN A 237 -17.18 -0.29 -12.37
CA ASN A 237 -17.94 0.50 -13.36
C ASN A 237 -17.24 0.50 -14.71
N ALA A 238 -18.01 0.51 -15.78
CA ALA A 238 -17.53 0.79 -17.12
C ALA A 238 -18.60 1.53 -17.92
N GLY A 239 -18.19 2.50 -18.73
CA GLY A 239 -19.11 3.19 -19.61
C GLY A 239 -18.45 4.31 -20.40
N TYR A 240 -19.19 4.77 -21.40
CA TYR A 240 -18.81 5.83 -22.33
C TYR A 240 -19.66 7.08 -22.11
N SER A 241 -19.02 8.24 -22.03
CA SER A 241 -19.72 9.52 -21.84
C SER A 241 -19.53 10.51 -22.99
N GLY A 242 -19.36 10.02 -24.20
CA GLY A 242 -19.13 10.85 -25.37
C GLY A 242 -17.69 11.29 -25.57
N GLU A 243 -17.44 12.10 -26.60
CA GLU A 243 -16.10 12.51 -27.01
C GLU A 243 -15.32 13.27 -25.88
N ALA A 244 -16.06 14.05 -25.08
CA ALA A 244 -15.42 14.87 -24.03
C ALA A 244 -14.87 14.06 -22.83
N GLY A 245 -15.44 12.88 -22.54
CA GLY A 245 -15.04 12.06 -21.39
C GLY A 245 -14.51 10.69 -21.78
N GLY A 246 -14.79 10.22 -22.99
CA GLY A 246 -14.39 8.90 -23.45
C GLY A 246 -14.94 7.76 -22.60
N TRP A 247 -14.25 6.63 -22.62
CA TRP A 247 -14.51 5.50 -21.73
C TRP A 247 -13.87 5.71 -20.35
N SER A 248 -14.62 5.37 -19.31
CA SER A 248 -14.04 5.10 -18.00
C SER A 248 -14.25 3.63 -17.66
N ILE A 249 -13.17 2.93 -17.28
CA ILE A 249 -13.22 1.53 -16.88
C ILE A 249 -12.51 1.43 -15.54
N VAL A 250 -13.25 0.99 -14.52
CA VAL A 250 -12.71 0.73 -13.19
C VAL A 250 -13.12 -0.68 -12.81
N THR A 251 -12.13 -1.55 -12.54
CA THR A 251 -12.40 -2.95 -12.24
C THR A 251 -11.54 -3.45 -11.08
N LEU A 252 -12.15 -4.29 -10.24
CA LEU A 252 -11.43 -5.17 -9.32
C LEU A 252 -10.98 -6.40 -10.13
N ILE A 253 -9.74 -6.81 -9.97
CA ILE A 253 -9.14 -8.01 -10.57
C ILE A 253 -8.79 -8.93 -9.41
N GLU A 254 -9.24 -10.18 -9.47
CA GLU A 254 -8.99 -11.20 -8.45
C GLU A 254 -8.26 -12.39 -9.07
N ASP A 255 -7.14 -12.80 -8.45
CA ASP A 255 -6.38 -13.98 -8.83
C ASP A 255 -5.66 -14.59 -7.64
N ASP A 256 -5.90 -15.87 -7.33
CA ASP A 256 -5.26 -16.66 -6.26
C ASP A 256 -5.10 -15.93 -4.91
N GLY A 257 -6.14 -15.15 -4.52
CA GLY A 257 -6.17 -14.40 -3.26
C GLY A 257 -5.54 -13.01 -3.33
N ALA A 258 -4.92 -12.65 -4.44
CA ALA A 258 -4.47 -11.28 -4.70
C ALA A 258 -5.59 -10.46 -5.34
N GLU A 259 -5.72 -9.20 -4.92
CA GLU A 259 -6.69 -8.24 -5.42
C GLU A 259 -6.00 -7.01 -5.98
N TYR A 260 -6.41 -6.60 -7.18
CA TYR A 260 -5.92 -5.39 -7.83
C TYR A 260 -7.07 -4.50 -8.28
N ILE A 261 -6.85 -3.21 -8.30
CA ILE A 261 -7.80 -2.27 -8.93
C ILE A 261 -7.11 -1.60 -10.12
N CYS A 262 -7.74 -1.74 -11.29
CA CYS A 262 -7.35 -1.02 -12.49
C CYS A 262 -8.33 0.13 -12.73
N VAL A 263 -7.80 1.34 -12.87
CA VAL A 263 -8.52 2.55 -13.22
C VAL A 263 -8.00 3.04 -14.56
N LEU A 264 -8.87 3.15 -15.55
CA LEU A 264 -8.59 3.76 -16.84
C LEU A 264 -9.60 4.87 -17.11
N LEU A 265 -9.12 6.09 -17.35
CA LEU A 265 -9.91 7.27 -17.68
C LEU A 265 -9.52 7.84 -19.05
N GLY A 266 -10.44 8.54 -19.71
CA GLY A 266 -10.22 9.09 -21.04
C GLY A 266 -10.01 8.00 -22.10
N GLY A 267 -10.74 6.91 -21.95
CA GLY A 267 -10.58 5.72 -22.78
C GLY A 267 -10.99 5.94 -24.21
N LYS A 268 -10.28 5.30 -25.13
CA LYS A 268 -10.40 5.44 -26.59
C LYS A 268 -11.11 4.24 -27.21
N GLU A 269 -11.77 4.49 -28.32
CA GLU A 269 -12.35 3.49 -29.21
C GLU A 269 -12.04 3.87 -30.68
N ASN A 270 -12.23 2.93 -31.58
CA ASN A 270 -12.14 3.27 -33.03
C ASN A 270 -13.35 4.12 -33.49
N ALA A 271 -13.26 4.65 -34.71
CA ALA A 271 -14.23 5.65 -35.22
C ALA A 271 -15.66 5.12 -35.32
N ASP A 272 -15.89 3.82 -35.47
CA ASP A 272 -17.20 3.20 -35.55
C ASP A 272 -17.67 2.54 -34.25
N GLY A 273 -16.85 2.61 -33.19
CA GLY A 273 -17.13 2.01 -31.86
C GLY A 273 -17.12 0.47 -31.84
N SER A 274 -16.64 -0.18 -32.91
CA SER A 274 -16.57 -1.65 -32.95
C SER A 274 -15.45 -2.24 -32.11
N GLU A 275 -14.37 -1.46 -31.91
CA GLU A 275 -13.22 -1.83 -31.05
C GLU A 275 -13.02 -0.76 -30.00
N VAL A 276 -12.98 -1.17 -28.75
CA VAL A 276 -12.77 -0.29 -27.59
C VAL A 276 -11.39 -0.57 -26.99
N TYR A 277 -10.39 0.18 -27.41
CA TYR A 277 -9.00 0.05 -26.99
C TYR A 277 -8.81 0.17 -25.48
N ALA A 278 -9.73 0.86 -24.79
CA ALA A 278 -9.77 0.94 -23.35
C ALA A 278 -9.93 -0.44 -22.70
N TYR A 279 -10.82 -1.30 -23.23
CA TYR A 279 -11.01 -2.66 -22.73
C TYR A 279 -9.81 -3.56 -23.03
N ASP A 280 -9.19 -3.41 -24.20
CA ASP A 280 -7.98 -4.17 -24.56
C ASP A 280 -6.83 -3.84 -23.62
N SER A 281 -6.66 -2.55 -23.29
CA SER A 281 -5.64 -2.09 -22.34
C SER A 281 -5.87 -2.66 -20.94
N VAL A 282 -7.09 -2.59 -20.42
CA VAL A 282 -7.41 -3.16 -19.10
C VAL A 282 -7.23 -4.68 -19.08
N ASN A 283 -7.67 -5.40 -20.13
CA ASN A 283 -7.47 -6.85 -20.24
C ASN A 283 -5.99 -7.23 -20.33
N THR A 284 -5.19 -6.46 -21.06
CA THR A 284 -3.74 -6.66 -21.17
C THR A 284 -3.08 -6.56 -19.79
N LEU A 285 -3.38 -5.48 -19.06
CA LEU A 285 -2.86 -5.27 -17.71
C LEU A 285 -3.35 -6.33 -16.72
N ALA A 286 -4.65 -6.68 -16.74
CA ALA A 286 -5.23 -7.69 -15.88
C ALA A 286 -4.59 -9.07 -16.09
N ASN A 287 -4.44 -9.47 -17.35
CA ASN A 287 -3.81 -10.74 -17.69
C ASN A 287 -2.32 -10.76 -17.41
N TRP A 288 -1.63 -9.62 -17.55
CA TRP A 288 -0.21 -9.48 -17.28
C TRP A 288 0.05 -9.56 -15.79
N VAL A 289 -0.64 -8.77 -14.95
CA VAL A 289 -0.40 -8.74 -13.50
C VAL A 289 -0.62 -10.10 -12.86
N CYS A 290 -1.69 -10.80 -13.25
CA CYS A 290 -2.00 -12.13 -12.76
C CYS A 290 -1.02 -13.24 -13.19
N LYS A 291 -0.18 -13.00 -14.17
CA LYS A 291 0.85 -13.95 -14.64
C LYS A 291 2.24 -13.60 -14.19
N THR A 292 2.44 -12.36 -13.83
CA THR A 292 3.77 -11.79 -13.63
C THR A 292 4.15 -11.77 -12.16
N TYR A 293 3.18 -11.50 -11.29
CA TYR A 293 3.44 -11.38 -9.85
C TYR A 293 3.06 -12.67 -9.12
N ASP A 294 3.93 -13.05 -8.17
CA ASP A 294 3.71 -14.24 -7.32
C ASP A 294 4.32 -14.00 -5.93
N ASP A 295 3.84 -14.75 -4.96
CA ASP A 295 4.39 -14.77 -3.61
C ASP A 295 5.67 -15.60 -3.56
N TYR A 296 6.75 -14.98 -3.12
CA TYR A 296 8.04 -15.65 -2.92
C TYR A 296 8.45 -15.62 -1.46
N THR A 297 8.48 -16.78 -0.79
CA THR A 297 8.94 -16.89 0.60
C THR A 297 10.45 -17.00 0.65
N ILE A 298 11.11 -15.94 1.16
CA ILE A 298 12.57 -15.88 1.34
C ILE A 298 12.97 -16.70 2.56
N PHE A 299 12.27 -16.51 3.68
CA PHE A 299 12.46 -17.24 4.93
C PHE A 299 11.13 -17.66 5.52
N PRO A 300 10.94 -18.95 5.83
CA PRO A 300 9.78 -19.38 6.60
C PRO A 300 9.92 -18.96 8.07
N ALA A 301 8.80 -18.93 8.81
CA ALA A 301 8.76 -18.66 10.23
C ALA A 301 9.71 -19.56 11.02
N GLY A 302 10.47 -19.00 11.94
CA GLY A 302 11.45 -19.72 12.73
C GLY A 302 12.72 -20.14 11.99
N ALA A 303 12.93 -19.69 10.75
CA ALA A 303 14.17 -19.94 10.03
C ALA A 303 15.35 -19.27 10.75
N GLN A 304 16.43 -20.02 10.95
CA GLN A 304 17.66 -19.45 11.51
C GLN A 304 18.39 -18.67 10.40
N VAL A 305 18.49 -17.36 10.60
CA VAL A 305 19.06 -16.42 9.61
C VAL A 305 20.54 -16.13 9.90
N GLY A 306 20.95 -16.20 11.15
CA GLY A 306 22.33 -15.94 11.52
C GLY A 306 22.60 -16.08 13.01
N THR A 307 23.72 -15.49 13.44
CA THR A 307 24.14 -15.41 14.83
C THR A 307 24.62 -14.01 15.18
N THR A 308 24.45 -13.60 16.45
CA THR A 308 24.90 -12.31 16.96
C THR A 308 25.65 -12.47 18.28
N ASN A 309 26.34 -11.42 18.70
CA ASN A 309 27.05 -11.39 19.97
C ASN A 309 26.15 -10.81 21.05
N ILE A 310 26.13 -11.46 22.22
CA ILE A 310 25.46 -10.96 23.42
C ILE A 310 26.48 -10.67 24.48
N GLY A 311 26.53 -9.41 24.92
CA GLY A 311 27.42 -8.97 25.99
C GLY A 311 27.04 -9.58 27.35
N LEU A 312 28.02 -9.64 28.28
CA LEU A 312 27.87 -10.08 29.66
C LEU A 312 27.61 -11.59 29.87
N VAL A 313 27.65 -12.42 28.84
CA VAL A 313 27.40 -13.88 28.93
C VAL A 313 28.68 -14.68 29.28
N GLY A 314 29.86 -14.17 28.97
CA GLY A 314 31.15 -14.84 29.19
C GLY A 314 31.96 -15.06 27.91
N VAL A 315 33.14 -15.68 28.01
CA VAL A 315 34.14 -15.71 26.92
C VAL A 315 33.74 -16.60 25.74
N THR A 316 32.68 -17.41 25.83
CA THR A 316 32.39 -18.48 24.89
C THR A 316 31.11 -18.30 24.07
N THR A 317 30.38 -17.19 24.22
CA THR A 317 29.07 -17.02 23.53
C THR A 317 29.08 -15.87 22.54
N ASN A 318 29.85 -16.03 21.49
CA ASN A 318 29.86 -15.06 20.38
C ASN A 318 28.91 -15.46 19.24
N ASP A 319 28.11 -16.53 19.39
CA ASP A 319 27.27 -17.11 18.31
C ASP A 319 25.85 -17.38 18.81
N ALA A 320 25.16 -16.36 19.32
CA ALA A 320 23.77 -16.48 19.72
C ALA A 320 22.88 -16.55 18.46
N PRO A 321 22.21 -17.68 18.18
CA PRO A 321 21.38 -17.81 16.99
C PRO A 321 20.11 -16.99 17.12
N TYR A 322 19.68 -16.40 16.00
CA TYR A 322 18.41 -15.71 15.88
C TYR A 322 17.60 -16.27 14.70
N VAL A 323 16.28 -16.17 14.82
CA VAL A 323 15.31 -16.74 13.91
C VAL A 323 14.28 -15.69 13.48
N THR A 324 13.61 -15.90 12.36
CA THR A 324 12.51 -15.06 11.92
C THR A 324 11.28 -15.23 12.81
N ALA A 325 10.59 -14.13 13.13
CA ALA A 325 9.36 -14.14 13.93
C ALA A 325 8.16 -14.71 13.17
N GLY A 326 8.18 -14.60 11.85
CA GLY A 326 7.16 -15.07 10.93
C GLY A 326 7.78 -15.40 9.57
N ASP A 327 6.93 -15.70 8.59
CA ASP A 327 7.37 -15.83 7.20
C ASP A 327 7.81 -14.47 6.67
N LEU A 328 8.96 -14.42 5.96
CA LEU A 328 9.31 -13.30 5.11
C LEU A 328 8.91 -13.67 3.68
N THR A 329 7.67 -13.39 3.35
CA THR A 329 7.13 -13.53 2.01
C THR A 329 7.08 -12.17 1.33
N VAL A 330 7.49 -12.11 0.08
CA VAL A 330 7.48 -10.91 -0.75
C VAL A 330 6.70 -11.22 -2.02
N TYR A 331 5.91 -10.27 -2.45
CA TYR A 331 5.14 -10.35 -3.66
C TYR A 331 5.83 -9.55 -4.76
N VAL A 332 6.44 -10.24 -5.70
CA VAL A 332 7.32 -9.65 -6.72
C VAL A 332 7.11 -10.30 -8.09
N PRO A 333 7.53 -9.65 -9.18
CA PRO A 333 7.49 -10.28 -10.50
C PRO A 333 8.28 -11.59 -10.53
N ALA A 334 7.74 -12.58 -11.19
CA ALA A 334 8.41 -13.87 -11.38
C ALA A 334 9.78 -13.66 -12.03
N GLY A 335 10.84 -14.19 -11.38
CA GLY A 335 12.22 -14.03 -11.85
C GLY A 335 12.91 -12.73 -11.42
N CYS A 336 12.25 -11.88 -10.63
CA CYS A 336 12.88 -10.71 -10.03
C CYS A 336 13.97 -11.13 -9.04
N GLU A 337 15.10 -10.42 -9.06
CA GLU A 337 16.17 -10.64 -8.08
C GLU A 337 15.81 -9.97 -6.76
N VAL A 338 15.54 -10.80 -5.76
CA VAL A 338 15.27 -10.31 -4.41
C VAL A 338 16.53 -10.44 -3.58
N SER A 339 16.99 -9.34 -3.02
CA SER A 339 18.06 -9.29 -2.05
C SER A 339 17.50 -8.99 -0.65
N TYR A 340 18.27 -9.30 0.38
CA TYR A 340 17.90 -8.93 1.74
C TYR A 340 19.10 -8.43 2.53
N HIS A 341 18.86 -7.61 3.52
CA HIS A 341 19.84 -7.21 4.52
C HIS A 341 19.27 -7.34 5.93
N ILE A 342 20.17 -7.50 6.88
CA ILE A 342 19.83 -7.75 8.28
C ILE A 342 20.24 -6.53 9.09
N GLU A 343 19.31 -5.98 9.83
CA GLU A 343 19.53 -4.95 10.83
C GLU A 343 19.40 -5.57 12.22
N ILE A 344 20.47 -5.55 13.03
CA ILE A 344 20.46 -6.05 14.41
C ILE A 344 20.76 -4.90 15.35
N ASP A 345 20.08 -4.89 16.49
CA ASP A 345 20.29 -3.92 17.53
C ASP A 345 21.72 -4.01 18.05
N ASN A 346 22.37 -2.87 18.12
CA ASN A 346 23.69 -2.76 18.73
C ASN A 346 23.53 -2.78 20.27
N ASP A 347 24.45 -3.47 20.95
CA ASP A 347 24.52 -3.48 22.42
C ASP A 347 23.54 -4.45 23.15
N LEU A 348 23.30 -5.62 22.53
CA LEU A 348 22.57 -6.70 23.18
C LEU A 348 23.37 -7.21 24.40
N LYS A 349 22.75 -7.24 25.60
CA LYS A 349 23.37 -7.66 26.86
C LYS A 349 22.48 -8.63 27.64
N ALA A 350 23.09 -9.64 28.21
CA ALA A 350 22.41 -10.54 29.13
C ALA A 350 22.12 -9.83 30.50
N PRO A 351 21.01 -10.18 31.21
CA PRO A 351 20.10 -11.26 30.89
C PRO A 351 19.15 -10.88 29.77
N ILE A 352 18.91 -11.79 28.83
CA ILE A 352 17.99 -11.60 27.69
C ILE A 352 17.28 -12.94 27.42
N GLU A 353 15.98 -12.89 27.22
CA GLU A 353 15.15 -14.07 27.06
C GLU A 353 15.00 -14.50 25.60
N ALA A 354 14.79 -15.81 25.38
CA ALA A 354 14.37 -16.30 24.07
C ALA A 354 13.06 -15.64 23.62
N GLY A 355 12.93 -15.35 22.32
CA GLY A 355 11.78 -14.64 21.77
C GLY A 355 11.88 -13.11 21.87
N THR A 356 12.94 -12.56 22.47
CA THR A 356 13.17 -11.10 22.42
C THR A 356 13.47 -10.68 21.00
N VAL A 357 12.80 -9.62 20.52
CA VAL A 357 13.09 -8.98 19.23
C VAL A 357 14.45 -8.30 19.32
N ILE A 358 15.36 -8.63 18.43
CA ILE A 358 16.74 -8.13 18.40
C ILE A 358 17.10 -7.41 17.10
N GLY A 359 16.16 -7.27 16.21
CA GLY A 359 16.36 -6.65 14.93
C GLY A 359 15.33 -7.10 13.91
N LYS A 360 15.65 -6.92 12.64
CA LYS A 360 14.78 -7.30 11.50
C LYS A 360 15.58 -7.68 10.26
N VAL A 361 14.96 -8.48 9.38
CA VAL A 361 15.38 -8.69 8.00
C VAL A 361 14.52 -7.83 7.11
N ILE A 362 15.13 -7.12 6.19
CA ILE A 362 14.47 -6.31 5.17
C ILE A 362 14.79 -6.89 3.81
N ALA A 363 13.76 -7.23 3.05
CA ALA A 363 13.87 -7.66 1.67
C ALA A 363 13.71 -6.47 0.72
N THR A 364 14.53 -6.44 -0.32
CA THR A 364 14.50 -5.42 -1.37
C THR A 364 14.48 -6.06 -2.74
N ALA A 365 13.72 -5.49 -3.66
CA ALA A 365 13.69 -5.83 -5.08
C ALA A 365 13.94 -4.54 -5.87
N ASP A 366 14.87 -4.56 -6.80
CA ASP A 366 15.28 -3.39 -7.60
C ASP A 366 15.62 -2.12 -6.78
N GLY A 367 16.05 -2.32 -5.53
CA GLY A 367 16.40 -1.26 -4.60
C GLY A 367 15.25 -0.78 -3.71
N ASP A 368 14.02 -1.17 -3.99
CA ASP A 368 12.84 -0.84 -3.19
C ASP A 368 12.58 -1.90 -2.13
N LYS A 369 12.16 -1.47 -0.94
CA LYS A 369 11.75 -2.37 0.13
C LYS A 369 10.44 -3.06 -0.24
N VAL A 370 10.47 -4.40 -0.32
CA VAL A 370 9.31 -5.23 -0.66
C VAL A 370 8.78 -6.07 0.51
N GLY A 371 9.53 -6.15 1.63
CA GLY A 371 9.06 -6.84 2.83
C GLY A 371 10.02 -6.69 4.00
N GLU A 372 9.55 -6.99 5.20
CA GLU A 372 10.39 -7.11 6.41
C GLU A 372 9.77 -8.08 7.41
N VAL A 373 10.62 -8.72 8.23
CA VAL A 373 10.21 -9.55 9.35
C VAL A 373 11.14 -9.32 10.53
N GLU A 374 10.59 -9.35 11.75
CA GLU A 374 11.37 -9.25 12.98
C GLU A 374 12.25 -10.47 13.19
N LEU A 375 13.38 -10.25 13.84
CA LEU A 375 14.32 -11.30 14.26
C LEU A 375 14.22 -11.52 15.77
N LEU A 376 13.99 -12.76 16.15
CA LEU A 376 13.87 -13.18 17.54
C LEU A 376 15.12 -13.96 17.98
N LEU A 377 15.56 -13.68 19.18
CA LEU A 377 16.60 -14.48 19.81
C LEU A 377 16.10 -15.90 20.07
N LYS A 378 16.83 -16.91 19.60
CA LYS A 378 16.40 -18.31 19.68
C LYS A 378 16.49 -18.89 21.11
N ASN A 379 17.50 -18.49 21.88
CA ASN A 379 17.77 -19.01 23.22
C ASN A 379 17.84 -17.88 24.25
N SER A 380 17.54 -18.20 25.51
CA SER A 380 17.77 -17.28 26.61
C SER A 380 19.24 -17.29 27.06
N TYR A 381 19.74 -16.15 27.48
CA TYR A 381 21.11 -16.00 27.97
C TYR A 381 21.12 -15.29 29.34
N GLU A 382 21.75 -15.93 30.31
CA GLU A 382 21.91 -15.36 31.65
C GLU A 382 23.21 -14.55 31.75
N SER A 383 23.22 -13.52 32.57
CA SER A 383 24.40 -12.70 32.78
C SER A 383 25.45 -13.39 33.64
N ASN A 384 26.70 -13.30 33.24
CA ASN A 384 27.83 -13.72 34.07
C ASN A 384 28.17 -12.61 35.06
N SER A 385 28.11 -12.91 36.39
CA SER A 385 28.36 -11.95 37.45
C SER A 385 29.73 -11.26 37.35
N ILE A 386 30.76 -11.98 36.92
CA ILE A 386 32.12 -11.42 36.74
C ILE A 386 32.11 -10.41 35.56
N MET A 387 31.46 -10.73 34.45
CA MET A 387 31.39 -9.85 33.31
C MET A 387 30.57 -8.58 33.58
N VAL A 388 29.51 -8.70 34.39
CA VAL A 388 28.72 -7.52 34.85
C VAL A 388 29.59 -6.59 35.68
N VAL A 389 30.46 -7.13 36.56
CA VAL A 389 31.40 -6.32 37.35
C VAL A 389 32.45 -5.65 36.47
N ILE A 390 33.00 -6.37 35.48
CA ILE A 390 33.99 -5.83 34.55
C ILE A 390 33.37 -4.70 33.71
N ASP A 391 32.13 -4.88 33.17
CA ASP A 391 31.41 -3.85 32.41
C ASP A 391 31.15 -2.60 33.26
N LYS A 392 30.71 -2.76 34.53
CA LYS A 392 30.54 -1.65 35.48
C LYS A 392 31.84 -0.89 35.75
N ILE A 393 32.96 -1.62 35.91
CA ILE A 393 34.28 -1.00 36.10
C ILE A 393 34.68 -0.27 34.80
N GLY A 394 34.51 -0.89 33.64
CA GLY A 394 34.80 -0.30 32.34
C GLY A 394 33.97 0.97 32.08
N SER A 395 32.69 0.91 32.33
CA SER A 395 31.80 2.07 32.18
C SER A 395 32.11 3.20 33.15
N TYR A 396 32.51 2.86 34.38
CA TYR A 396 32.97 3.85 35.38
C TYR A 396 34.27 4.52 34.95
N THR A 397 35.28 3.75 34.49
CA THR A 397 36.57 4.28 34.03
C THR A 397 36.46 5.16 32.79
N MET A 398 35.48 4.93 31.92
CA MET A 398 35.16 5.76 30.73
C MET A 398 34.23 6.94 31.07
N SER A 399 33.71 7.04 32.28
CA SER A 399 32.77 8.08 32.68
C SER A 399 33.45 9.42 32.91
N ARG A 400 32.72 10.53 32.64
CA ARG A 400 33.16 11.89 32.96
C ARG A 400 33.48 12.06 34.47
N ALA A 401 32.78 11.31 35.31
CA ALA A 401 33.02 11.33 36.77
C ALA A 401 34.39 10.77 37.14
N PHE A 402 34.84 9.67 36.50
CA PHE A 402 36.17 9.12 36.71
C PHE A 402 37.27 10.09 36.27
N VAL A 403 37.13 10.71 35.09
CA VAL A 403 38.06 11.73 34.59
C VAL A 403 38.12 12.91 35.56
N ALA A 404 36.97 13.40 36.01
CA ALA A 404 36.92 14.46 37.03
C ALA A 404 37.61 14.06 38.35
N THR A 405 37.42 12.83 38.80
CA THR A 405 38.08 12.29 40.01
C THR A 405 39.60 12.26 39.86
N ILE A 406 40.12 11.83 38.72
CA ILE A 406 41.56 11.86 38.42
C ILE A 406 42.09 13.29 38.43
N ILE A 407 41.37 14.23 37.76
CA ILE A 407 41.77 15.65 37.74
C ILE A 407 41.82 16.20 39.17
N CYS A 408 40.79 15.95 40.00
CA CYS A 408 40.77 16.38 41.39
C CYS A 408 41.95 15.79 42.20
N PHE A 409 42.27 14.52 41.99
CA PHE A 409 43.40 13.86 42.66
C PHE A 409 44.74 14.49 42.26
N VAL A 410 44.94 14.76 40.96
CA VAL A 410 46.17 15.42 40.46
C VAL A 410 46.29 16.83 41.01
N VAL A 411 45.20 17.60 41.06
CA VAL A 411 45.17 18.95 41.63
C VAL A 411 45.52 18.91 43.14
N LEU A 412 44.93 17.99 43.90
CA LEU A 412 45.24 17.80 45.32
C LEU A 412 46.70 17.44 45.52
N LEU A 413 47.25 16.52 44.74
CA LEU A 413 48.64 16.10 44.79
C LEU A 413 49.59 17.31 44.51
N ALA A 414 49.26 18.09 43.48
CA ALA A 414 50.00 19.31 43.15
C ALA A 414 49.94 20.35 44.29
N ALA A 415 48.78 20.54 44.91
CA ALA A 415 48.61 21.45 46.06
C ALA A 415 49.45 20.99 47.27
N VAL A 416 49.48 19.68 47.59
CA VAL A 416 50.33 19.13 48.67
C VAL A 416 51.81 19.29 48.35
N LEU A 417 52.23 19.10 47.11
CA LEU A 417 53.62 19.29 46.70
C LEU A 417 54.04 20.77 46.79
N ILE A 418 53.18 21.68 46.34
CA ILE A 418 53.42 23.14 46.47
C ILE A 418 53.49 23.51 47.96
N TYR A 419 52.54 23.05 48.77
CA TYR A 419 52.56 23.32 50.20
C TYR A 419 53.85 22.82 50.87
N ARG A 420 54.30 21.61 50.54
CA ARG A 420 55.62 21.07 51.07
C ARG A 420 56.81 21.88 50.58
N TYR A 421 56.79 22.35 49.32
CA TYR A 421 57.85 23.16 48.77
C TYR A 421 57.92 24.55 49.46
N VAL A 422 56.77 25.23 49.62
CA VAL A 422 56.70 26.53 50.31
C VAL A 422 57.13 26.43 51.76
N ASN A 423 56.73 25.37 52.50
CA ASN A 423 57.15 25.15 53.86
C ASN A 423 58.66 24.85 54.00
N ARG A 424 59.20 24.10 53.02
CA ARG A 424 60.65 23.91 52.92
C ARG A 424 61.42 25.21 52.67
N TYR A 425 60.88 26.04 51.82
CA TYR A 425 61.48 27.32 51.52
C TYR A 425 61.41 28.29 52.69
N ASN A 426 60.30 28.37 53.39
CA ASN A 426 60.12 29.18 54.59
C ASN A 426 60.96 28.70 55.76
N SER A 427 61.22 27.41 55.93
CA SER A 427 62.08 26.89 56.93
C SER A 427 63.56 27.18 56.68
N ARG A 428 63.99 27.22 55.39
CA ARG A 428 65.35 27.65 55.03
C ARG A 428 65.61 29.14 55.30
N GLY A 429 64.62 29.99 55.09
CA GLY A 429 64.70 31.44 55.32
C GLY A 429 64.79 31.81 56.80
N LYS A 430 64.37 30.95 57.74
CA LYS A 430 64.53 31.14 59.20
C LYS A 430 65.93 30.85 59.72
N TYR A 431 66.75 30.04 59.01
CA TYR A 431 68.13 29.74 59.39
C TYR A 431 69.15 30.77 58.92
N THR A 432 68.81 31.62 57.93
CA THR A 432 69.69 32.66 57.41
C THR A 432 69.52 34.02 58.10
N ARG A 433 68.59 34.18 59.07
CA ARG A 433 68.42 35.41 59.89
C ARG A 433 69.01 35.29 61.31
N ARG A 434 69.77 34.29 61.58
CA ARG A 434 70.52 34.12 62.87
C ARG A 434 72.02 33.92 62.66
N ARG A 435 72.66 34.77 61.88
CA ARG A 435 74.08 35.02 61.87
C ARG A 435 74.30 36.56 61.75
#